data_697756a70bf4dd140eba972f46ff0817
#
_entry.id   697756a70bf4dd140eba972f46ff0817
#
_cell.length_a   1.000
_cell.length_b   1.000
_cell.length_c   1.000
_cell.angle_alpha   90.00
_cell.angle_beta   90.00
_cell.angle_gamma   90.00
#
_symmetry.space_group_name_H-M   'P 1'
#
loop_
_entity.id
_entity.type
_entity.pdbx_description
1 polymer ?
#
loop_
_entity_poly.entity_id
_entity_poly.type
_entity_poly.pdbx_seq_one_letter_code
_entity_poly.pdbx_strand_id
1 'polypeptide(L)'
;ILMRFFTVPNAKEARKSVLWATTWIGYFYILTFIIGFGAIVFVLTNPSFLDAKGALLGGNNMAAVHLANAVGGNVFLGFISAVAFATILAVVAGLTLSGASAVSHDLYGTVIKKGKADSAAELRVSKITTICLGVVAVVLGIAFEKQNIAFMVSLAFAIAASANFPVLLMSVLWKGCTTRGAVIGGFLGLISSVALTVVSPAVWEATLGNPKGSAWFPYTSPALISMTIGFVGIWLFSILDNSKRGAQDRAGFAAQQVRSETGIGASGASGH
;
A
#
# COMPACT_ATOMS: atom_id res chain seq x y z
N ILE A 1 2.31 -6.77 -4.46
CA ILE A 1 3.69 -7.31 -4.53
C ILE A 1 3.66 -8.82 -4.30
N LEU A 2 3.01 -9.34 -3.25
CA LEU A 2 2.97 -10.77 -2.92
C LEU A 2 2.33 -11.64 -4.02
N MET A 3 1.34 -11.14 -4.74
CA MET A 3 0.72 -11.86 -5.87
C MET A 3 1.74 -12.28 -6.96
N ARG A 4 2.84 -11.56 -7.11
CA ARG A 4 3.88 -11.93 -8.10
C ARG A 4 4.61 -13.23 -7.77
N PHE A 5 4.61 -13.65 -6.50
CA PHE A 5 5.20 -14.93 -6.13
C PHE A 5 4.39 -16.14 -6.63
N PHE A 6 3.10 -15.95 -6.90
CA PHE A 6 2.24 -16.99 -7.48
C PHE A 6 2.37 -17.10 -8.99
N THR A 7 3.01 -16.13 -9.64
CA THR A 7 3.21 -16.14 -11.11
C THR A 7 4.50 -16.82 -11.56
N VAL A 8 5.34 -17.27 -10.62
CA VAL A 8 6.62 -17.94 -10.92
C VAL A 8 6.53 -19.45 -10.62
N PRO A 9 7.21 -20.29 -11.41
CA PRO A 9 7.02 -21.74 -11.35
C PRO A 9 7.60 -22.39 -10.09
N ASN A 10 8.55 -21.77 -9.41
CA ASN A 10 9.21 -22.35 -8.23
C ASN A 10 9.86 -21.29 -7.33
N ALA A 11 10.23 -21.69 -6.11
CA ALA A 11 10.84 -20.82 -5.10
C ALA A 11 12.22 -20.26 -5.51
N LYS A 12 12.97 -20.95 -6.38
CA LYS A 12 14.27 -20.47 -6.88
C LYS A 12 14.07 -19.26 -7.81
N GLU A 13 13.10 -19.35 -8.71
CA GLU A 13 12.74 -18.22 -9.58
C GLU A 13 12.10 -17.07 -8.80
N ALA A 14 11.33 -17.36 -7.75
CA ALA A 14 10.82 -16.33 -6.84
C ALA A 14 11.96 -15.54 -6.19
N ARG A 15 12.97 -16.21 -5.63
CA ARG A 15 14.14 -15.54 -5.03
C ARG A 15 14.93 -14.73 -6.05
N LYS A 16 15.13 -15.26 -7.25
CA LYS A 16 15.79 -14.53 -8.34
C LYS A 16 15.01 -13.28 -8.75
N SER A 17 13.69 -13.39 -8.83
CA SER A 17 12.79 -12.24 -9.10
C SER A 17 12.91 -11.16 -8.02
N VAL A 18 12.98 -11.55 -6.74
CA VAL A 18 13.20 -10.59 -5.63
C VAL A 18 14.54 -9.88 -5.76
N LEU A 19 15.62 -10.62 -6.05
CA LEU A 19 16.96 -10.03 -6.22
C LEU A 19 16.95 -8.96 -7.32
N TRP A 20 16.43 -9.31 -8.50
CA TRP A 20 16.32 -8.37 -9.61
C TRP A 20 15.42 -7.17 -9.29
N ALA A 21 14.26 -7.42 -8.66
CA ALA A 21 13.35 -6.34 -8.24
C ALA A 21 14.05 -5.38 -7.26
N THR A 22 14.74 -5.91 -6.25
CA THR A 22 15.47 -5.09 -5.27
C THR A 22 16.57 -4.28 -5.93
N THR A 23 17.33 -4.88 -6.86
CA THR A 23 18.40 -4.19 -7.60
C THR A 23 17.85 -3.03 -8.43
N TRP A 24 16.78 -3.27 -9.20
CA TRP A 24 16.17 -2.23 -10.05
C TRP A 24 15.46 -1.14 -9.25
N ILE A 25 14.81 -1.50 -8.15
CA ILE A 25 14.20 -0.52 -7.22
C ILE A 25 15.31 0.33 -6.58
N GLY A 26 16.40 -0.29 -6.13
CA GLY A 26 17.55 0.46 -5.59
C GLY A 26 18.14 1.43 -6.61
N TYR A 27 18.35 1.00 -7.84
CA TYR A 27 18.80 1.86 -8.94
C TYR A 27 17.83 3.01 -9.19
N PHE A 28 16.53 2.75 -9.22
CA PHE A 28 15.50 3.79 -9.36
C PHE A 28 15.60 4.85 -8.25
N TYR A 29 15.79 4.44 -7.00
CA TYR A 29 15.96 5.41 -5.90
C TYR A 29 17.22 6.27 -6.05
N ILE A 30 18.31 5.72 -6.57
CA ILE A 30 19.52 6.52 -6.89
C ILE A 30 19.17 7.59 -7.93
N LEU A 31 18.42 7.24 -8.98
CA LEU A 31 17.96 8.21 -9.99
C LEU A 31 17.05 9.29 -9.39
N THR A 32 16.16 8.94 -8.46
CA THR A 32 15.31 9.94 -7.79
C THR A 32 16.10 10.93 -6.95
N PHE A 33 17.19 10.52 -6.32
CA PHE A 33 18.11 11.43 -5.64
C PHE A 33 18.78 12.41 -6.63
N ILE A 34 19.26 11.90 -7.76
CA ILE A 34 19.87 12.74 -8.81
C ILE A 34 18.86 13.78 -9.31
N ILE A 35 17.62 13.37 -9.59
CA ILE A 35 16.54 14.26 -10.01
C ILE A 35 16.22 15.28 -8.90
N GLY A 36 16.13 14.86 -7.65
CA GLY A 36 15.85 15.74 -6.51
C GLY A 36 16.92 16.81 -6.32
N PHE A 37 18.19 16.43 -6.30
CA PHE A 37 19.29 17.39 -6.21
C PHE A 37 19.40 18.27 -7.46
N GLY A 38 19.15 17.73 -8.66
CA GLY A 38 19.05 18.50 -9.88
C GLY A 38 17.97 19.57 -9.82
N ALA A 39 16.79 19.25 -9.27
CA ALA A 39 15.72 20.21 -9.06
C ALA A 39 16.12 21.32 -8.07
N ILE A 40 16.82 21.00 -7.00
CA ILE A 40 17.33 22.00 -6.05
C ILE A 40 18.26 22.99 -6.77
N VAL A 41 19.18 22.49 -7.60
CA VAL A 41 20.20 23.32 -8.26
C VAL A 41 19.64 24.13 -9.44
N PHE A 42 18.80 23.53 -10.29
CA PHE A 42 18.35 24.16 -11.54
C PHE A 42 16.97 24.80 -11.47
N VAL A 43 16.12 24.37 -10.53
CA VAL A 43 14.72 24.83 -10.46
C VAL A 43 14.54 25.83 -9.31
N LEU A 44 14.98 25.48 -8.09
CA LEU A 44 14.80 26.37 -6.93
C LEU A 44 15.67 27.62 -6.96
N THR A 45 16.72 27.66 -7.78
CA THR A 45 17.56 28.85 -7.99
C THR A 45 17.06 29.76 -9.10
N ASN A 46 16.09 29.31 -9.91
CA ASN A 46 15.60 30.04 -11.06
C ASN A 46 14.21 30.66 -10.78
N PRO A 47 14.10 32.01 -10.72
CA PRO A 47 12.84 32.71 -10.43
C PRO A 47 11.70 32.37 -11.37
N SER A 48 11.95 31.90 -12.60
CA SER A 48 10.91 31.56 -13.55
C SER A 48 10.04 30.36 -13.16
N PHE A 49 10.52 29.55 -12.22
CA PHE A 49 9.80 28.39 -11.69
C PHE A 49 9.21 28.62 -10.29
N LEU A 50 9.37 29.82 -9.75
CA LEU A 50 8.94 30.19 -8.42
C LEU A 50 7.78 31.20 -8.46
N ASP A 51 6.90 31.12 -7.49
CA ASP A 51 5.87 32.13 -7.26
C ASP A 51 6.43 33.36 -6.52
N ALA A 52 5.60 34.39 -6.32
CA ALA A 52 5.98 35.61 -5.62
C ALA A 52 6.40 35.37 -4.14
N LYS A 53 6.15 34.20 -3.58
CA LYS A 53 6.52 33.81 -2.21
C LYS A 53 7.75 32.92 -2.19
N GLY A 54 8.38 32.65 -3.33
CA GLY A 54 9.52 31.74 -3.46
C GLY A 54 9.16 30.26 -3.39
N ALA A 55 7.88 29.90 -3.48
CA ALA A 55 7.45 28.52 -3.56
C ALA A 55 7.38 28.06 -5.01
N LEU A 56 7.55 26.74 -5.23
CA LEU A 56 7.55 26.16 -6.57
C LEU A 56 6.16 26.30 -7.22
N LEU A 57 6.12 26.79 -8.46
CA LEU A 57 4.89 26.88 -9.24
C LEU A 57 4.21 25.51 -9.35
N GLY A 58 2.94 25.42 -8.98
CA GLY A 58 2.18 24.16 -8.96
C GLY A 58 2.55 23.22 -7.80
N GLY A 59 3.38 23.66 -6.85
CA GLY A 59 3.76 22.93 -5.66
C GLY A 59 4.92 21.95 -5.83
N ASN A 60 5.34 21.32 -4.73
CA ASN A 60 6.56 20.49 -4.68
C ASN A 60 6.49 19.25 -5.59
N ASN A 61 5.30 18.80 -5.94
CA ASN A 61 5.10 17.65 -6.83
C ASN A 61 5.52 17.95 -8.29
N MET A 62 5.67 19.22 -8.65
CA MET A 62 6.09 19.66 -9.98
C MET A 62 7.61 19.74 -10.18
N ALA A 63 8.41 19.46 -9.15
CA ALA A 63 9.87 19.61 -9.19
C ALA A 63 10.53 18.88 -10.37
N ALA A 64 10.18 17.62 -10.61
CA ALA A 64 10.76 16.85 -11.72
C ALA A 64 10.31 17.35 -13.10
N VAL A 65 9.10 17.86 -13.20
CA VAL A 65 8.54 18.42 -14.45
C VAL A 65 9.23 19.73 -14.79
N HIS A 66 9.44 20.62 -13.82
CA HIS A 66 10.20 21.84 -13.99
C HIS A 66 11.68 21.59 -14.30
N LEU A 67 12.27 20.55 -13.66
CA LEU A 67 13.64 20.14 -14.00
C LEU A 67 13.74 19.70 -15.46
N ALA A 68 12.78 18.95 -15.97
CA ALA A 68 12.74 18.57 -17.38
C ALA A 68 12.71 19.79 -18.30
N ASN A 69 11.94 20.82 -17.93
CA ASN A 69 11.90 22.08 -18.68
C ASN A 69 13.24 22.83 -18.59
N ALA A 70 13.86 22.90 -17.39
CA ALA A 70 15.11 23.59 -17.18
C ALA A 70 16.29 22.98 -17.97
N VAL A 71 16.30 21.65 -18.13
CA VAL A 71 17.39 20.91 -18.79
C VAL A 71 17.17 20.76 -20.30
N GLY A 72 15.95 20.50 -20.74
CA GLY A 72 15.65 20.16 -22.14
C GLY A 72 14.54 20.99 -22.78
N GLY A 73 14.12 22.09 -22.15
CA GLY A 73 13.11 23.01 -22.68
C GLY A 73 11.73 22.37 -22.87
N ASN A 74 10.91 23.02 -23.69
CA ASN A 74 9.50 22.63 -23.87
C ASN A 74 9.31 21.23 -24.47
N VAL A 75 10.24 20.77 -25.32
CA VAL A 75 10.15 19.45 -25.95
C VAL A 75 10.31 18.36 -24.90
N PHE A 76 11.33 18.49 -24.03
CA PHE A 76 11.55 17.52 -22.98
C PHE A 76 10.49 17.58 -21.89
N LEU A 77 9.99 18.78 -21.58
CA LEU A 77 8.81 18.97 -20.72
C LEU A 77 7.61 18.20 -21.25
N GLY A 78 7.28 18.34 -22.54
CA GLY A 78 6.16 17.64 -23.18
C GLY A 78 6.34 16.11 -23.13
N PHE A 79 7.54 15.63 -23.41
CA PHE A 79 7.87 14.20 -23.35
C PHE A 79 7.69 13.64 -21.94
N ILE A 80 8.29 14.26 -20.92
CA ILE A 80 8.19 13.81 -19.52
C ILE A 80 6.73 13.89 -19.02
N SER A 81 5.99 14.93 -19.39
CA SER A 81 4.57 15.05 -19.03
C SER A 81 3.73 13.93 -19.64
N ALA A 82 3.95 13.57 -20.90
CA ALA A 82 3.27 12.47 -21.55
C ALA A 82 3.60 11.11 -20.91
N VAL A 83 4.88 10.87 -20.59
CA VAL A 83 5.33 9.66 -19.90
C VAL A 83 4.69 9.56 -18.50
N ALA A 84 4.70 10.65 -17.74
CA ALA A 84 4.07 10.70 -16.41
C ALA A 84 2.57 10.38 -16.49
N PHE A 85 1.85 10.99 -17.43
CA PHE A 85 0.42 10.75 -17.61
C PHE A 85 0.12 9.29 -18.00
N ALA A 86 0.87 8.74 -18.95
CA ALA A 86 0.73 7.34 -19.36
C ALA A 86 1.00 6.36 -18.20
N THR A 87 2.03 6.65 -17.39
CA THR A 87 2.37 5.83 -16.23
C THR A 87 1.29 5.90 -15.15
N ILE A 88 0.75 7.09 -14.88
CA ILE A 88 -0.37 7.28 -13.94
C ILE A 88 -1.58 6.44 -14.38
N LEU A 89 -1.98 6.53 -15.65
CA LEU A 89 -3.10 5.75 -16.17
C LEU A 89 -2.89 4.23 -16.01
N ALA A 90 -1.70 3.73 -16.34
CA ALA A 90 -1.39 2.31 -16.22
C ALA A 90 -1.46 1.83 -14.77
N VAL A 91 -0.91 2.60 -13.82
CA VAL A 91 -0.92 2.25 -12.38
C VAL A 91 -2.33 2.32 -11.81
N VAL A 92 -3.08 3.39 -12.11
CA VAL A 92 -4.47 3.56 -11.64
C VAL A 92 -5.36 2.42 -12.15
N ALA A 93 -5.25 2.05 -13.42
CA ALA A 93 -6.00 0.94 -13.98
C ALA A 93 -5.67 -0.39 -13.27
N GLY A 94 -4.38 -0.67 -13.02
CA GLY A 94 -3.95 -1.87 -12.31
C GLY A 94 -4.42 -1.94 -10.86
N LEU A 95 -4.33 -0.83 -10.12
CA LEU A 95 -4.77 -0.76 -8.73
C LEU A 95 -6.30 -0.88 -8.61
N THR A 96 -7.04 -0.21 -9.49
CA THR A 96 -8.50 -0.28 -9.51
C THR A 96 -8.98 -1.69 -9.83
N LEU A 97 -8.35 -2.35 -10.81
CA LEU A 97 -8.67 -3.74 -11.16
C LEU A 97 -8.35 -4.70 -10.00
N SER A 98 -7.21 -4.53 -9.33
CA SER A 98 -6.84 -5.35 -8.15
C SER A 98 -7.84 -5.17 -7.02
N GLY A 99 -8.26 -3.94 -6.72
CA GLY A 99 -9.28 -3.66 -5.70
C GLY A 99 -10.64 -4.24 -6.08
N ALA A 100 -11.05 -4.11 -7.34
CA ALA A 100 -12.30 -4.68 -7.82
C ALA A 100 -12.30 -6.22 -7.79
N SER A 101 -11.17 -6.86 -8.10
CA SER A 101 -11.00 -8.31 -8.01
C SER A 101 -11.10 -8.80 -6.56
N ALA A 102 -10.43 -8.12 -5.61
CA ALA A 102 -10.52 -8.48 -4.20
C ALA A 102 -11.96 -8.43 -3.67
N VAL A 103 -12.74 -7.43 -4.07
CA VAL A 103 -14.15 -7.34 -3.65
C VAL A 103 -15.03 -8.37 -4.37
N SER A 104 -14.85 -8.57 -5.67
CA SER A 104 -15.73 -9.46 -6.44
C SER A 104 -15.41 -10.93 -6.22
N HIS A 105 -14.15 -11.32 -6.22
CA HIS A 105 -13.73 -12.71 -6.10
C HIS A 105 -13.59 -13.13 -4.63
N ASP A 106 -12.78 -12.40 -3.84
CA ASP A 106 -12.47 -12.82 -2.47
C ASP A 106 -13.67 -12.56 -1.54
N LEU A 107 -14.23 -11.36 -1.55
CA LEU A 107 -15.32 -11.02 -0.64
C LEU A 107 -16.66 -11.58 -1.13
N TYR A 108 -17.09 -11.25 -2.34
CA TYR A 108 -18.41 -11.66 -2.85
C TYR A 108 -18.43 -13.14 -3.21
N GLY A 109 -17.50 -13.62 -4.04
CA GLY A 109 -17.46 -15.00 -4.52
C GLY A 109 -17.18 -15.99 -3.39
N THR A 110 -16.09 -15.77 -2.65
CA THR A 110 -15.61 -16.73 -1.65
C THR A 110 -16.34 -16.60 -0.31
N VAL A 111 -16.43 -15.39 0.26
CA VAL A 111 -16.99 -15.20 1.61
C VAL A 111 -18.52 -15.18 1.59
N ILE A 112 -19.14 -14.33 0.75
CA ILE A 112 -20.59 -14.14 0.74
C ILE A 112 -21.28 -15.32 0.06
N LYS A 113 -20.83 -15.71 -1.12
CA LYS A 113 -21.43 -16.81 -1.92
C LYS A 113 -20.83 -18.19 -1.62
N LYS A 114 -19.82 -18.28 -0.74
CA LYS A 114 -19.16 -19.54 -0.32
C LYS A 114 -18.69 -20.38 -1.52
N GLY A 115 -18.10 -19.73 -2.52
CA GLY A 115 -17.60 -20.37 -3.75
C GLY A 115 -18.70 -20.78 -4.75
N LYS A 116 -19.93 -20.34 -4.58
CA LYS A 116 -21.07 -20.65 -5.46
C LYS A 116 -21.53 -19.42 -6.27
N ALA A 117 -20.66 -18.48 -6.50
CA ALA A 117 -20.99 -17.31 -7.30
C ALA A 117 -21.01 -17.66 -8.79
N ASP A 118 -21.97 -17.09 -9.52
CA ASP A 118 -21.99 -17.13 -10.98
C ASP A 118 -21.01 -16.09 -11.53
N SER A 119 -20.26 -16.48 -12.57
CA SER A 119 -19.25 -15.61 -13.22
C SER A 119 -19.85 -14.29 -13.71
N ALA A 120 -21.10 -14.29 -14.18
CA ALA A 120 -21.79 -13.07 -14.59
C ALA A 120 -22.08 -12.14 -13.41
N ALA A 121 -22.40 -12.69 -12.24
CA ALA A 121 -22.61 -11.92 -11.02
C ALA A 121 -21.28 -11.36 -10.49
N GLU A 122 -20.20 -12.14 -10.47
CA GLU A 122 -18.86 -11.66 -10.09
C GLU A 122 -18.39 -10.52 -10.99
N LEU A 123 -18.57 -10.64 -12.31
CA LEU A 123 -18.23 -9.58 -13.25
C LEU A 123 -19.04 -8.30 -13.02
N ARG A 124 -20.34 -8.42 -12.68
CA ARG A 124 -21.18 -7.27 -12.34
C ARG A 124 -20.70 -6.58 -11.06
N VAL A 125 -20.40 -7.35 -10.01
CA VAL A 125 -19.83 -6.81 -8.76
C VAL A 125 -18.50 -6.13 -9.02
N SER A 126 -17.62 -6.73 -9.82
CA SER A 126 -16.34 -6.12 -10.21
C SER A 126 -16.51 -4.77 -10.90
N LYS A 127 -17.43 -4.66 -11.88
CA LYS A 127 -17.74 -3.40 -12.57
C LYS A 127 -18.26 -2.31 -11.62
N ILE A 128 -19.19 -2.66 -10.75
CA ILE A 128 -19.75 -1.72 -9.76
C ILE A 128 -18.64 -1.26 -8.81
N THR A 129 -17.85 -2.18 -8.29
CA THR A 129 -16.71 -1.86 -7.40
C THR A 129 -15.70 -0.94 -8.08
N THR A 130 -15.38 -1.19 -9.35
CA THR A 130 -14.48 -0.32 -10.13
C THR A 130 -14.99 1.12 -10.18
N ILE A 131 -16.28 1.32 -10.44
CA ILE A 131 -16.89 2.66 -10.47
C ILE A 131 -16.86 3.31 -9.08
N CYS A 132 -17.23 2.56 -8.03
CA CYS A 132 -17.20 3.07 -6.65
C CYS A 132 -15.78 3.47 -6.23
N LEU A 133 -14.77 2.64 -6.53
CA LEU A 133 -13.37 2.95 -6.26
C LEU A 133 -12.90 4.19 -7.04
N GLY A 134 -13.32 4.34 -8.29
CA GLY A 134 -13.02 5.52 -9.09
C GLY A 134 -13.60 6.80 -8.48
N VAL A 135 -14.85 6.78 -8.05
CA VAL A 135 -15.50 7.92 -7.39
C VAL A 135 -14.79 8.27 -6.08
N VAL A 136 -14.50 7.27 -5.23
CA VAL A 136 -13.76 7.48 -3.97
C VAL A 136 -12.37 8.05 -4.24
N ALA A 137 -11.66 7.53 -5.25
CA ALA A 137 -10.33 8.03 -5.63
C ALA A 137 -10.36 9.50 -6.06
N VAL A 138 -11.36 9.91 -6.85
CA VAL A 138 -11.52 11.32 -7.25
C VAL A 138 -11.81 12.21 -6.04
N VAL A 139 -12.74 11.83 -5.18
CA VAL A 139 -13.09 12.60 -3.96
C VAL A 139 -11.87 12.75 -3.05
N LEU A 140 -11.13 11.66 -2.80
CA LEU A 140 -9.91 11.71 -2.00
C LEU A 140 -8.81 12.52 -2.70
N GLY A 141 -8.68 12.42 -4.02
CA GLY A 141 -7.72 13.21 -4.79
C GLY A 141 -7.95 14.71 -4.64
N ILE A 142 -9.21 15.16 -4.68
CA ILE A 142 -9.58 16.56 -4.45
C ILE A 142 -9.31 16.96 -2.98
N ALA A 143 -9.70 16.12 -2.03
CA ALA A 143 -9.52 16.41 -0.61
C ALA A 143 -8.03 16.56 -0.21
N PHE A 144 -7.15 15.79 -0.86
CA PHE A 144 -5.72 15.74 -0.57
C PHE A 144 -4.83 16.43 -1.64
N GLU A 145 -5.41 17.26 -2.52
CA GLU A 145 -4.70 17.91 -3.64
C GLU A 145 -3.41 18.63 -3.21
N LYS A 146 -3.44 19.28 -2.03
CA LYS A 146 -2.32 20.08 -1.51
C LYS A 146 -1.24 19.23 -0.78
N GLN A 147 -1.45 17.95 -0.63
CA GLN A 147 -0.53 17.07 0.08
C GLN A 147 0.62 16.60 -0.82
N ASN A 148 1.77 16.32 -0.21
CA ASN A 148 2.90 15.73 -0.90
C ASN A 148 2.58 14.28 -1.28
N ILE A 149 2.77 13.90 -2.55
CA ILE A 149 2.46 12.57 -3.09
C ILE A 149 3.28 11.48 -2.37
N ALA A 150 4.57 11.70 -2.13
CA ALA A 150 5.41 10.71 -1.46
C ALA A 150 4.93 10.44 -0.02
N PHE A 151 4.48 11.48 0.68
CA PHE A 151 3.85 11.35 1.99
C PHE A 151 2.55 10.53 1.91
N MET A 152 1.68 10.80 0.95
CA MET A 152 0.43 10.07 0.74
C MET A 152 0.66 8.58 0.49
N VAL A 153 1.64 8.25 -0.37
CA VAL A 153 2.01 6.86 -0.65
C VAL A 153 2.58 6.19 0.61
N SER A 154 3.46 6.87 1.34
CA SER A 154 4.01 6.38 2.61
C SER A 154 2.92 6.09 3.64
N LEU A 155 1.91 6.96 3.73
CA LEU A 155 0.77 6.81 4.62
C LEU A 155 -0.09 5.59 4.24
N ALA A 156 -0.39 5.42 2.94
CA ALA A 156 -1.11 4.25 2.45
C ALA A 156 -0.39 2.94 2.77
N PHE A 157 0.94 2.91 2.60
CA PHE A 157 1.75 1.76 3.00
C PHE A 157 1.77 1.54 4.51
N ALA A 158 1.80 2.60 5.31
CA ALA A 158 1.74 2.50 6.77
C ALA A 158 0.43 1.86 7.25
N ILE A 159 -0.71 2.27 6.66
CA ILE A 159 -2.03 1.68 6.96
C ILE A 159 -2.07 0.22 6.53
N ALA A 160 -1.66 -0.10 5.31
CA ALA A 160 -1.65 -1.46 4.80
C ALA A 160 -0.69 -2.37 5.59
N ALA A 161 0.49 -1.87 5.97
CA ALA A 161 1.44 -2.60 6.78
C ALA A 161 0.88 -2.87 8.19
N SER A 162 0.20 -1.92 8.80
CA SER A 162 -0.38 -2.07 10.14
C SER A 162 -1.43 -3.18 10.22
N ALA A 163 -2.17 -3.40 9.14
CA ALA A 163 -3.14 -4.48 9.04
C ALA A 163 -2.52 -5.83 8.68
N ASN A 164 -1.62 -5.85 7.67
CA ASN A 164 -1.20 -7.10 7.04
C ASN A 164 0.13 -7.64 7.56
N PHE A 165 1.11 -6.78 7.88
CA PHE A 165 2.43 -7.23 8.27
C PHE A 165 2.44 -8.05 9.57
N PRO A 166 1.78 -7.63 10.67
CA PRO A 166 1.67 -8.44 11.88
C PRO A 166 1.01 -9.79 11.62
N VAL A 167 -0.07 -9.82 10.83
CA VAL A 167 -0.81 -11.04 10.49
C VAL A 167 0.08 -12.01 9.72
N LEU A 168 0.74 -11.56 8.67
CA LEU A 168 1.63 -12.39 7.85
C LEU A 168 2.80 -12.93 8.67
N LEU A 169 3.48 -12.06 9.43
CA LEU A 169 4.65 -12.46 10.21
C LEU A 169 4.29 -13.47 11.29
N MET A 170 3.24 -13.20 12.06
CA MET A 170 2.83 -14.07 13.15
C MET A 170 2.27 -15.41 12.65
N SER A 171 1.53 -15.42 11.53
CA SER A 171 0.99 -16.66 10.95
C SER A 171 2.07 -17.60 10.44
N VAL A 172 3.21 -17.08 10.01
CA VAL A 172 4.32 -17.88 9.47
C VAL A 172 5.32 -18.28 10.56
N LEU A 173 5.60 -17.40 11.52
CA LEU A 173 6.69 -17.58 12.48
C LEU A 173 6.25 -18.00 13.88
N TRP A 174 4.98 -17.81 14.24
CA TRP A 174 4.53 -18.07 15.60
C TRP A 174 3.47 -19.16 15.71
N LYS A 175 3.84 -20.28 16.33
CA LYS A 175 2.97 -21.45 16.55
C LYS A 175 1.66 -21.16 17.30
N GLY A 176 1.65 -20.12 18.15
CA GLY A 176 0.48 -19.73 18.93
C GLY A 176 -0.59 -18.98 18.13
N CYS A 177 -0.29 -18.55 16.91
CA CYS A 177 -1.22 -17.76 16.09
C CYS A 177 -2.47 -18.58 15.75
N THR A 178 -3.64 -17.97 15.96
CA THR A 178 -4.93 -18.55 15.57
C THR A 178 -5.65 -17.65 14.55
N THR A 179 -6.56 -18.24 13.78
CA THR A 179 -7.38 -17.47 12.81
C THR A 179 -8.12 -16.32 13.48
N ARG A 180 -8.69 -16.53 14.68
CA ARG A 180 -9.37 -15.46 15.42
C ARG A 180 -8.43 -14.36 15.86
N GLY A 181 -7.27 -14.71 16.42
CA GLY A 181 -6.26 -13.74 16.80
C GLY A 181 -5.77 -12.92 15.63
N ALA A 182 -5.48 -13.57 14.50
CA ALA A 182 -5.04 -12.91 13.27
C ALA A 182 -6.08 -11.92 12.73
N VAL A 183 -7.35 -12.31 12.68
CA VAL A 183 -8.45 -11.43 12.21
C VAL A 183 -8.63 -10.24 13.15
N ILE A 184 -8.78 -10.46 14.45
CA ILE A 184 -9.02 -9.38 15.42
C ILE A 184 -7.81 -8.44 15.45
N GLY A 185 -6.59 -8.97 15.56
CA GLY A 185 -5.37 -8.15 15.59
C GLY A 185 -5.13 -7.38 14.30
N GLY A 186 -5.40 -7.98 13.14
CA GLY A 186 -5.34 -7.29 11.84
C GLY A 186 -6.31 -6.12 11.75
N PHE A 187 -7.56 -6.32 12.18
CA PHE A 187 -8.55 -5.22 12.25
C PHE A 187 -8.19 -4.15 13.28
N LEU A 188 -7.65 -4.53 14.45
CA LEU A 188 -7.16 -3.55 15.42
C LEU A 188 -6.02 -2.71 14.85
N GLY A 189 -5.07 -3.33 14.13
CA GLY A 189 -4.00 -2.63 13.42
C GLY A 189 -4.55 -1.67 12.36
N LEU A 190 -5.52 -2.10 11.57
CA LEU A 190 -6.17 -1.27 10.55
C LEU A 190 -6.91 -0.09 11.16
N ILE A 191 -7.83 -0.36 12.09
CA ILE A 191 -8.68 0.68 12.70
C ILE A 191 -7.84 1.70 13.46
N SER A 192 -6.86 1.24 14.24
CA SER A 192 -5.95 2.15 14.96
C SER A 192 -5.11 2.99 13.99
N SER A 193 -4.63 2.41 12.89
CA SER A 193 -3.86 3.14 11.90
C SER A 193 -4.68 4.24 11.23
N VAL A 194 -5.91 3.93 10.81
CA VAL A 194 -6.82 4.92 10.21
C VAL A 194 -7.19 6.01 11.24
N ALA A 195 -7.56 5.63 12.46
CA ALA A 195 -7.93 6.58 13.51
C ALA A 195 -6.79 7.54 13.84
N LEU A 196 -5.57 7.01 14.05
CA LEU A 196 -4.38 7.82 14.33
C LEU A 196 -3.99 8.72 13.14
N THR A 197 -4.23 8.25 11.91
CA THR A 197 -4.03 9.08 10.71
C THR A 197 -4.97 10.28 10.69
N VAL A 198 -6.26 10.09 10.98
CA VAL A 198 -7.25 11.17 10.98
C VAL A 198 -6.90 12.25 12.01
N VAL A 199 -6.41 11.87 13.19
CA VAL A 199 -6.01 12.80 14.24
C VAL A 199 -4.55 13.26 14.18
N SER A 200 -3.82 12.89 13.12
CA SER A 200 -2.43 13.32 12.87
C SER A 200 -2.35 14.72 12.29
N PRO A 201 -1.21 15.44 12.42
CA PRO A 201 -1.04 16.78 11.87
C PRO A 201 -1.34 16.87 10.37
N ALA A 202 -1.00 15.83 9.63
CA ALA A 202 -1.18 15.78 8.17
C ALA A 202 -2.65 15.82 7.74
N VAL A 203 -3.55 15.21 8.50
CA VAL A 203 -4.97 15.20 8.19
C VAL A 203 -5.70 16.24 9.04
N TRP A 204 -5.50 16.22 10.36
CA TRP A 204 -6.21 17.10 11.29
C TRP A 204 -5.96 18.59 11.03
N GLU A 205 -4.70 18.95 10.83
CA GLU A 205 -4.32 20.36 10.61
C GLU A 205 -4.29 20.72 9.12
N ALA A 206 -3.54 19.98 8.32
CA ALA A 206 -3.26 20.36 6.94
C ALA A 206 -4.44 20.11 5.99
N THR A 207 -5.26 19.08 6.23
CA THR A 207 -6.40 18.75 5.35
C THR A 207 -7.71 19.30 5.88
N LEU A 208 -7.97 19.11 7.19
CA LEU A 208 -9.21 19.59 7.83
C LEU A 208 -9.16 21.08 8.22
N GLY A 209 -7.99 21.72 8.12
CA GLY A 209 -7.84 23.16 8.37
C GLY A 209 -7.85 23.58 9.83
N ASN A 210 -7.65 22.66 10.78
CA ASN A 210 -7.57 22.99 12.19
C ASN A 210 -6.26 23.75 12.52
N PRO A 211 -6.20 24.48 13.65
CA PRO A 211 -5.01 25.23 14.05
C PRO A 211 -3.77 24.33 14.15
N LYS A 212 -2.60 24.87 13.74
CA LYS A 212 -1.32 24.15 13.88
C LYS A 212 -1.03 23.86 15.35
N GLY A 213 -0.59 22.63 15.64
CA GLY A 213 -0.32 22.16 17.00
C GLY A 213 -1.56 21.65 17.75
N SER A 214 -2.74 21.58 17.10
CA SER A 214 -3.98 21.04 17.69
C SER A 214 -4.19 19.54 17.43
N ALA A 215 -3.29 18.90 16.70
CA ALA A 215 -3.39 17.48 16.42
C ALA A 215 -3.26 16.65 17.70
N TRP A 216 -4.18 15.71 17.90
CA TRP A 216 -4.18 14.85 19.10
C TRP A 216 -3.06 13.80 19.05
N PHE A 217 -2.64 13.43 17.86
CA PHE A 217 -1.54 12.51 17.65
C PHE A 217 -0.34 13.28 17.08
N PRO A 218 0.82 13.32 17.77
CA PRO A 218 1.91 14.23 17.42
C PRO A 218 2.76 13.79 16.22
N TYR A 219 2.60 12.53 15.76
CA TYR A 219 3.43 12.00 14.69
C TYR A 219 2.69 12.01 13.35
N THR A 220 3.44 12.16 12.27
CA THR A 220 2.89 12.14 10.90
C THR A 220 2.59 10.72 10.42
N SER A 221 3.28 9.71 10.94
CA SER A 221 3.04 8.30 10.59
C SER A 221 2.54 7.50 11.80
N PRO A 222 1.41 6.80 11.70
CA PRO A 222 0.87 5.98 12.77
C PRO A 222 1.53 4.60 12.88
N ALA A 223 2.35 4.20 11.90
CA ALA A 223 2.80 2.82 11.67
C ALA A 223 3.39 2.15 12.91
N LEU A 224 4.26 2.84 13.66
CA LEU A 224 4.92 2.27 14.83
C LEU A 224 3.90 1.84 15.90
N ILE A 225 2.93 2.69 16.19
CA ILE A 225 1.93 2.43 17.23
C ILE A 225 0.88 1.44 16.71
N SER A 226 0.37 1.63 15.50
CA SER A 226 -0.69 0.78 14.95
C SER A 226 -0.21 -0.64 14.64
N MET A 227 1.02 -0.82 14.15
CA MET A 227 1.61 -2.16 14.00
C MET A 227 1.81 -2.84 15.35
N THR A 228 2.28 -2.11 16.37
CA THR A 228 2.41 -2.65 17.72
C THR A 228 1.06 -3.11 18.27
N ILE A 229 0.00 -2.31 18.09
CA ILE A 229 -1.37 -2.70 18.46
C ILE A 229 -1.79 -3.96 17.70
N GLY A 230 -1.47 -4.08 16.41
CA GLY A 230 -1.72 -5.27 15.61
C GLY A 230 -1.03 -6.50 16.17
N PHE A 231 0.28 -6.44 16.46
CA PHE A 231 1.05 -7.54 17.06
C PHE A 231 0.52 -7.96 18.41
N VAL A 232 0.31 -7.00 19.31
CA VAL A 232 -0.22 -7.26 20.66
C VAL A 232 -1.63 -7.84 20.57
N GLY A 233 -2.46 -7.32 19.67
CA GLY A 233 -3.80 -7.83 19.42
C GLY A 233 -3.79 -9.29 18.95
N ILE A 234 -2.96 -9.63 17.95
CA ILE A 234 -2.83 -11.02 17.48
C ILE A 234 -2.37 -11.93 18.63
N TRP A 235 -1.34 -11.51 19.33
CA TRP A 235 -0.78 -12.27 20.46
C TRP A 235 -1.84 -12.51 21.54
N LEU A 236 -2.50 -11.47 22.03
CA LEU A 236 -3.47 -11.53 23.10
C LEU A 236 -4.68 -12.41 22.73
N PHE A 237 -5.30 -12.12 21.59
CA PHE A 237 -6.51 -12.84 21.16
C PHE A 237 -6.22 -14.27 20.71
N SER A 238 -5.01 -14.57 20.25
CA SER A 238 -4.60 -15.96 19.98
C SER A 238 -4.40 -16.77 21.26
N ILE A 239 -3.82 -16.18 22.31
CA ILE A 239 -3.66 -16.87 23.61
C ILE A 239 -5.02 -17.12 24.26
N LEU A 240 -5.93 -16.16 24.18
CA LEU A 240 -7.28 -16.26 24.73
C LEU A 240 -8.22 -17.19 23.90
N ASP A 241 -7.80 -17.59 22.71
CA ASP A 241 -8.61 -18.44 21.84
C ASP A 241 -8.51 -19.93 22.23
N ASN A 242 -9.45 -20.36 23.06
CA ASN A 242 -9.61 -21.77 23.47
C ASN A 242 -10.59 -22.54 22.57
N SER A 243 -10.90 -22.04 21.36
CA SER A 243 -11.83 -22.70 20.46
C SER A 243 -11.24 -23.97 19.82
N LYS A 244 -12.11 -24.88 19.38
CA LYS A 244 -11.70 -26.06 18.59
C LYS A 244 -10.91 -25.67 17.34
N ARG A 245 -11.26 -24.55 16.71
CA ARG A 245 -10.57 -24.01 15.55
C ARG A 245 -9.15 -23.55 15.92
N GLY A 246 -8.98 -22.84 17.03
CA GLY A 246 -7.66 -22.41 17.50
C GLY A 246 -6.74 -23.60 17.83
N ALA A 247 -7.29 -24.69 18.34
CA ALA A 247 -6.52 -25.93 18.53
C ALA A 247 -6.07 -26.57 17.20
N GLN A 248 -6.94 -26.57 16.19
CA GLN A 248 -6.60 -27.04 14.84
C GLN A 248 -5.54 -26.15 14.16
N ASP A 249 -5.66 -24.83 14.27
CA ASP A 249 -4.68 -23.88 13.73
C ASP A 249 -3.28 -24.14 14.31
N ARG A 250 -3.17 -24.31 15.64
CA ARG A 250 -1.89 -24.64 16.31
C ARG A 250 -1.34 -26.02 15.93
N ALA A 251 -2.20 -27.01 15.75
CA ALA A 251 -1.78 -28.34 15.31
C ALA A 251 -1.26 -28.34 13.86
N GLY A 252 -1.82 -27.51 13.00
CA GLY A 252 -1.41 -27.35 11.60
C GLY A 252 -0.08 -26.61 11.40
N PHE A 253 0.42 -25.91 12.43
CA PHE A 253 1.60 -25.06 12.31
C PHE A 253 2.86 -25.81 11.86
N ALA A 254 3.10 -27.03 12.32
CA ALA A 254 4.28 -27.81 11.94
C ALA A 254 4.36 -28.06 10.44
N ALA A 255 3.21 -28.37 9.81
CA ALA A 255 3.14 -28.54 8.35
C ALA A 255 3.35 -27.21 7.62
N GLN A 256 2.83 -26.12 8.17
CA GLN A 256 3.03 -24.78 7.62
C GLN A 256 4.49 -24.33 7.71
N GLN A 257 5.17 -24.64 8.82
CA GLN A 257 6.59 -24.33 9.01
C GLN A 257 7.45 -25.08 7.98
N VAL A 258 7.26 -26.38 7.84
CA VAL A 258 7.98 -27.16 6.81
C VAL A 258 7.75 -26.57 5.42
N ARG A 259 6.52 -26.21 5.10
CA ARG A 259 6.18 -25.59 3.80
C ARG A 259 6.86 -24.24 3.60
N SER A 260 6.88 -23.38 4.62
CA SER A 260 7.50 -22.05 4.53
C SER A 260 9.02 -22.10 4.44
N GLU A 261 9.66 -23.06 5.12
CA GLU A 261 11.13 -23.19 5.14
C GLU A 261 11.68 -23.94 3.91
N THR A 262 10.98 -24.97 3.44
CA THR A 262 11.50 -25.89 2.41
C THR A 262 10.79 -25.77 1.08
N GLY A 263 9.59 -25.23 1.02
CA GLY A 263 8.73 -25.22 -0.16
C GLY A 263 8.06 -26.58 -0.47
N ILE A 264 8.29 -27.62 0.37
CA ILE A 264 7.65 -28.92 0.18
C ILE A 264 6.14 -28.79 0.41
N GLY A 265 5.35 -29.26 -0.54
CA GLY A 265 3.89 -29.17 -0.51
C GLY A 265 3.33 -27.80 -0.93
N ALA A 266 4.17 -26.88 -1.45
CA ALA A 266 3.72 -25.58 -1.96
C ALA A 266 3.07 -25.67 -3.36
N SER A 267 3.27 -26.77 -4.10
CA SER A 267 2.71 -26.99 -5.44
C SER A 267 1.17 -26.99 -5.49
N GLY A 268 0.50 -27.26 -4.37
CA GLY A 268 -0.97 -27.13 -4.27
C GLY A 268 -1.47 -25.70 -4.07
N ALA A 269 -0.60 -24.72 -3.85
CA ALA A 269 -0.96 -23.32 -3.66
C ALA A 269 -1.04 -22.51 -4.97
N SER A 270 -0.54 -23.08 -6.08
CA SER A 270 -0.52 -22.44 -7.40
C SER A 270 -1.82 -22.61 -8.21
N GLY A 271 -2.86 -23.13 -7.62
CA GLY A 271 -4.14 -23.47 -8.26
C GLY A 271 -5.28 -22.46 -8.00
N HIS A 272 -4.97 -21.16 -7.78
CA HIS A 272 -5.98 -20.11 -7.60
C HIS A 272 -5.81 -19.01 -8.64
#